data_06989e31b8f1ee05f81762a1a3e7a170
#
_entry.id   06989e31b8f1ee05f81762a1a3e7a170
#
_cell.length_a   1.000
_cell.length_b   1.000
_cell.length_c   1.000
_cell.angle_alpha   90.00
_cell.angle_beta   90.00
_cell.angle_gamma   90.00
#
_symmetry.space_group_name_H-M   'P 1'
#
loop_
_entity.id
_entity.type
_entity.pdbx_description
1 polymer ?
#
loop_
_entity_poly.entity_id
_entity_poly.type
_entity_poly.pdbx_seq_one_letter_code
_entity_poly.pdbx_strand_id
1 'polypeptide(L)'
;MRGFPFVLTLIIPACMSTQEPAPLTRLENAVEAACARTPDQDVCVAFHDLGTGQTLLRDADVVIHAASTMKVAVMLEAYRQHEAKRIDLDQPMHVHVTFKSILDGSPYTVEKEDDSESDLYAHLGASLPTRDLVQRMMVRSSNLATNILIEALDASSVQETLGSLGCRDMKVLRGVEDTPAFEAGLNNVTTARDLMLLLHAIHEGRGVSAASRDAMIATLRAQEFNDLIPAGVGPGTPVAHKTGRITGIRHDAAIVYPKDRSPYVLVVLTRGFDDSEAAGAVIREISRTVWTHVNQESP
;
A
#
# COMPACT_ATOMS: atom_id res chain seq x y z
N MET A 1 63.92 2.24 60.64
CA MET A 1 62.52 2.63 60.25
C MET A 1 62.48 2.98 58.84
N ARG A 2 61.94 2.15 57.95
CA ARG A 2 61.82 2.39 56.52
C ARG A 2 60.36 2.69 56.22
N GLY A 3 60.05 3.94 55.85
CA GLY A 3 58.72 4.39 55.43
C GLY A 3 58.36 3.89 54.03
N PHE A 4 57.22 3.24 53.87
CA PHE A 4 56.64 2.89 52.58
C PHE A 4 55.84 4.06 52.03
N PRO A 5 55.94 4.42 50.73
CA PRO A 5 55.08 5.43 50.16
C PRO A 5 53.73 4.81 49.78
N PHE A 6 52.66 5.45 50.24
CA PHE A 6 51.29 5.17 49.85
C PHE A 6 51.06 5.75 48.43
N VAL A 7 50.78 4.88 47.43
CA VAL A 7 50.36 5.29 46.10
C VAL A 7 48.85 5.39 46.12
N LEU A 8 48.32 6.60 45.98
CA LEU A 8 46.90 6.90 45.84
C LEU A 8 46.51 6.74 44.36
N THR A 9 45.85 5.63 44.02
CA THR A 9 45.35 5.40 42.68
C THR A 9 44.04 6.16 42.49
N LEU A 10 44.07 7.22 41.70
CA LEU A 10 42.89 7.98 41.29
C LEU A 10 42.10 7.13 40.27
N ILE A 11 40.93 6.63 40.65
CA ILE A 11 39.96 6.00 39.73
C ILE A 11 39.17 7.12 39.08
N ILE A 12 39.48 7.44 37.81
CA ILE A 12 38.68 8.32 36.97
C ILE A 12 37.49 7.51 36.48
N PRO A 13 36.25 7.87 36.79
CA PRO A 13 35.09 7.21 36.17
C PRO A 13 35.09 7.46 34.66
N ALA A 14 35.11 6.39 33.87
CA ALA A 14 34.95 6.46 32.43
C ALA A 14 33.53 6.98 32.15
N CYS A 15 33.42 8.21 31.67
CA CYS A 15 32.20 8.77 31.16
C CYS A 15 31.84 7.97 29.88
N MET A 16 30.97 6.99 29.98
CA MET A 16 30.37 6.34 28.79
C MET A 16 29.56 7.41 28.06
N SER A 17 30.13 7.97 27.00
CA SER A 17 29.35 8.74 26.05
C SER A 17 28.35 7.80 25.37
N THR A 18 27.09 7.87 25.74
CA THR A 18 26.02 7.22 24.98
C THR A 18 25.90 7.99 23.66
N GLN A 19 26.53 7.46 22.62
CA GLN A 19 26.42 8.02 21.28
C GLN A 19 24.94 7.90 20.87
N GLU A 20 24.32 9.02 20.48
CA GLU A 20 22.95 8.98 19.98
C GLU A 20 22.85 8.03 18.77
N PRO A 21 21.80 7.19 18.69
CA PRO A 21 21.62 6.30 17.55
C PRO A 21 21.50 7.09 16.24
N ALA A 22 21.98 6.51 15.15
CA ALA A 22 21.86 7.10 13.82
C ALA A 22 20.38 7.42 13.50
N PRO A 23 20.10 8.42 12.64
CA PRO A 23 18.73 8.85 12.36
C PRO A 23 17.80 7.72 11.95
N LEU A 24 18.21 6.85 11.03
CA LEU A 24 17.41 5.69 10.62
C LEU A 24 17.13 4.72 11.78
N THR A 25 18.11 4.47 12.64
CA THR A 25 17.93 3.62 13.84
C THR A 25 16.92 4.23 14.82
N ARG A 26 16.85 5.57 14.92
CA ARG A 26 15.80 6.22 15.72
C ARG A 26 14.41 5.98 15.14
N LEU A 27 14.28 6.07 13.80
CA LEU A 27 13.02 5.74 13.13
C LEU A 27 12.62 4.28 13.34
N GLU A 28 13.56 3.35 13.15
CA GLU A 28 13.34 1.92 13.38
C GLU A 28 12.82 1.66 14.79
N ASN A 29 13.48 2.20 15.80
CA ASN A 29 13.07 2.04 17.21
C ASN A 29 11.69 2.65 17.48
N ALA A 30 11.36 3.79 16.88
CA ALA A 30 10.07 4.44 17.08
C ALA A 30 8.93 3.68 16.38
N VAL A 31 9.15 3.13 15.19
CA VAL A 31 8.20 2.24 14.51
C VAL A 31 7.99 0.96 15.30
N GLU A 32 9.07 0.35 15.80
CA GLU A 32 8.98 -0.85 16.62
C GLU A 32 8.20 -0.60 17.93
N ALA A 33 8.43 0.54 18.57
CA ALA A 33 7.67 0.93 19.76
C ALA A 33 6.18 1.13 19.48
N ALA A 34 5.80 1.63 18.28
CA ALA A 34 4.42 1.72 17.85
C ALA A 34 3.79 0.32 17.67
N CYS A 35 4.50 -0.59 17.02
CA CYS A 35 4.04 -1.96 16.78
C CYS A 35 3.97 -2.80 18.06
N ALA A 36 4.89 -2.60 19.00
CA ALA A 36 4.95 -3.35 20.26
C ALA A 36 3.71 -3.16 21.18
N ARG A 37 2.86 -2.18 20.88
CA ARG A 37 1.58 -1.99 21.60
C ARG A 37 0.47 -2.93 21.14
N THR A 38 0.69 -3.65 20.07
CA THR A 38 -0.22 -4.63 19.48
C THR A 38 0.52 -5.95 19.25
N PRO A 39 0.99 -6.65 20.33
CA PRO A 39 1.92 -7.76 20.21
C PRO A 39 1.31 -9.01 19.56
N ASP A 40 -0.01 -9.15 19.58
CA ASP A 40 -0.73 -10.31 19.03
C ASP A 40 -1.22 -10.07 17.59
N GLN A 41 -0.92 -8.91 17.01
CA GLN A 41 -1.33 -8.51 15.67
C GLN A 41 -0.13 -8.34 14.75
N ASP A 42 -0.31 -8.67 13.48
CA ASP A 42 0.70 -8.34 12.47
C ASP A 42 0.61 -6.88 12.06
N VAL A 43 1.73 -6.18 12.09
CA VAL A 43 1.90 -4.83 11.54
C VAL A 43 3.14 -4.83 10.65
N CYS A 44 2.95 -4.93 9.35
CA CYS A 44 4.04 -4.98 8.37
C CYS A 44 4.27 -3.58 7.79
N VAL A 45 5.52 -3.12 7.81
CA VAL A 45 5.87 -1.75 7.38
C VAL A 45 6.97 -1.79 6.33
N ALA A 46 6.78 -1.02 5.25
CA ALA A 46 7.83 -0.70 4.29
C ALA A 46 7.83 0.81 4.07
N PHE A 47 8.97 1.43 4.32
CA PHE A 47 9.24 2.84 4.05
C PHE A 47 10.44 2.96 3.10
N HIS A 48 10.33 3.84 2.11
CA HIS A 48 11.43 4.17 1.20
C HIS A 48 11.42 5.65 0.86
N ASP A 49 12.48 6.35 1.24
CA ASP A 49 12.70 7.76 0.90
C ASP A 49 13.28 7.86 -0.51
N LEU A 50 12.54 8.47 -1.44
CA LEU A 50 12.92 8.55 -2.85
C LEU A 50 14.05 9.59 -3.11
N GLY A 51 14.35 10.44 -2.13
CA GLY A 51 15.43 11.41 -2.23
C GLY A 51 16.75 10.90 -1.68
N THR A 52 16.73 10.28 -0.51
CA THR A 52 17.95 9.81 0.18
C THR A 52 18.25 8.34 -0.11
N GLY A 53 17.26 7.55 -0.56
CA GLY A 53 17.36 6.11 -0.71
C GLY A 53 17.26 5.33 0.61
N GLN A 54 17.03 5.99 1.74
CA GLN A 54 16.83 5.31 3.02
C GLN A 54 15.61 4.39 2.96
N THR A 55 15.74 3.21 3.55
CA THR A 55 14.68 2.18 3.54
C THR A 55 14.56 1.57 4.93
N LEU A 56 13.32 1.48 5.45
CA LEU A 56 12.97 0.74 6.65
C LEU A 56 12.01 -0.37 6.27
N LEU A 57 12.30 -1.58 6.73
CA LEU A 57 11.50 -2.78 6.45
C LEU A 57 11.27 -3.53 7.76
N ARG A 58 10.01 -3.61 8.19
CA ARG A 58 9.59 -4.39 9.35
C ARG A 58 8.55 -5.42 8.92
N ASP A 59 8.84 -6.69 9.10
CA ASP A 59 7.97 -7.79 8.66
C ASP A 59 7.48 -7.62 7.20
N ALA A 60 8.28 -6.90 6.40
CA ALA A 60 7.85 -6.40 5.08
C ALA A 60 7.65 -7.49 4.03
N ASP A 61 8.15 -8.71 4.30
CA ASP A 61 8.01 -9.88 3.43
C ASP A 61 6.92 -10.86 3.90
N VAL A 62 6.21 -10.53 4.98
CA VAL A 62 5.07 -11.34 5.45
C VAL A 62 3.93 -11.23 4.44
N VAL A 63 3.50 -12.38 3.93
CA VAL A 63 2.38 -12.47 2.99
C VAL A 63 1.06 -12.36 3.73
N ILE A 64 0.25 -11.36 3.35
CA ILE A 64 -1.10 -11.15 3.90
C ILE A 64 -2.11 -10.98 2.77
N HIS A 65 -3.40 -11.17 3.07
CA HIS A 65 -4.47 -10.88 2.12
C HIS A 65 -4.44 -9.41 1.72
N ALA A 66 -4.39 -9.14 0.40
CA ALA A 66 -4.14 -7.79 -0.09
C ALA A 66 -5.31 -6.81 0.14
N ALA A 67 -6.52 -7.33 0.39
CA ALA A 67 -7.74 -6.52 0.37
C ALA A 67 -7.75 -5.63 -0.90
N SER A 68 -8.24 -4.39 -0.80
CA SER A 68 -8.31 -3.49 -1.96
C SER A 68 -6.98 -2.86 -2.37
N THR A 69 -5.86 -3.11 -1.67
CA THR A 69 -4.56 -2.59 -2.13
C THR A 69 -4.08 -3.25 -3.42
N MET A 70 -4.57 -4.46 -3.76
CA MET A 70 -4.26 -5.13 -5.02
C MET A 70 -4.74 -4.35 -6.26
N LYS A 71 -5.71 -3.46 -6.10
CA LYS A 71 -6.27 -2.62 -7.18
C LYS A 71 -5.22 -1.67 -7.79
N VAL A 72 -4.15 -1.38 -7.05
CA VAL A 72 -2.99 -0.61 -7.58
C VAL A 72 -2.32 -1.35 -8.75
N ALA A 73 -2.17 -2.68 -8.63
CA ALA A 73 -1.60 -3.49 -9.70
C ALA A 73 -2.54 -3.56 -10.92
N VAL A 74 -3.84 -3.68 -10.68
CA VAL A 74 -4.86 -3.68 -11.75
C VAL A 74 -4.85 -2.34 -12.51
N MET A 75 -4.76 -1.22 -11.78
CA MET A 75 -4.64 0.10 -12.40
C MET A 75 -3.37 0.21 -13.27
N LEU A 76 -2.22 -0.19 -12.75
CA LEU A 76 -0.98 -0.14 -13.52
C LEU A 76 -1.08 -0.98 -14.79
N GLU A 77 -1.63 -2.19 -14.71
CA GLU A 77 -1.81 -3.05 -15.88
C GLU A 77 -2.77 -2.42 -16.90
N ALA A 78 -3.85 -1.78 -16.47
CA ALA A 78 -4.76 -1.07 -17.39
C ALA A 78 -4.02 0.01 -18.21
N TYR A 79 -3.17 0.79 -17.56
CA TYR A 79 -2.36 1.80 -18.25
C TYR A 79 -1.29 1.17 -19.15
N ARG A 80 -0.63 0.08 -18.74
CA ARG A 80 0.35 -0.64 -19.58
C ARG A 80 -0.29 -1.23 -20.83
N GLN A 81 -1.49 -1.81 -20.70
CA GLN A 81 -2.22 -2.34 -21.85
C GLN A 81 -2.70 -1.23 -22.78
N HIS A 82 -3.08 -0.07 -22.24
CA HIS A 82 -3.41 1.11 -23.04
C HIS A 82 -2.19 1.58 -23.86
N GLU A 83 -1.03 1.73 -23.27
CA GLU A 83 0.22 2.08 -23.97
C GLU A 83 0.58 1.05 -25.05
N ALA A 84 0.35 -0.23 -24.75
CA ALA A 84 0.54 -1.32 -25.71
C ALA A 84 -0.59 -1.44 -26.76
N LYS A 85 -1.62 -0.58 -26.71
CA LYS A 85 -2.80 -0.59 -27.59
C LYS A 85 -3.59 -1.91 -27.55
N ARG A 86 -3.53 -2.63 -26.43
CA ARG A 86 -4.34 -3.84 -26.20
C ARG A 86 -5.73 -3.51 -25.70
N ILE A 87 -5.86 -2.43 -24.91
CA ILE A 87 -7.12 -1.79 -24.54
C ILE A 87 -7.03 -0.28 -24.82
N ASP A 88 -8.17 0.37 -24.86
CA ASP A 88 -8.24 1.84 -24.91
C ASP A 88 -9.02 2.34 -23.70
N LEU A 89 -8.37 3.15 -22.86
CA LEU A 89 -9.00 3.70 -21.65
C LEU A 89 -10.18 4.62 -21.95
N ASP A 90 -10.28 5.15 -23.15
CA ASP A 90 -11.39 6.02 -23.58
C ASP A 90 -12.55 5.22 -24.24
N GLN A 91 -12.34 3.93 -24.57
CA GLN A 91 -13.39 3.06 -25.07
C GLN A 91 -14.30 2.57 -23.94
N PRO A 92 -15.60 2.40 -24.23
CA PRO A 92 -16.57 1.97 -23.24
C PRO A 92 -16.46 0.46 -22.97
N MET A 93 -16.57 0.08 -21.69
CA MET A 93 -16.76 -1.28 -21.21
C MET A 93 -18.18 -1.47 -20.70
N HIS A 94 -18.74 -2.67 -20.93
CA HIS A 94 -20.08 -3.02 -20.47
C HIS A 94 -20.10 -3.22 -18.95
N VAL A 95 -21.10 -2.62 -18.29
CA VAL A 95 -21.28 -2.73 -16.84
C VAL A 95 -22.21 -3.90 -16.55
N HIS A 96 -21.69 -4.95 -15.89
CA HIS A 96 -22.41 -6.17 -15.51
C HIS A 96 -21.97 -6.64 -14.12
N VAL A 97 -22.77 -7.47 -13.45
CA VAL A 97 -22.52 -7.91 -12.07
C VAL A 97 -22.16 -9.39 -11.96
N THR A 98 -22.31 -10.17 -13.04
CA THR A 98 -22.09 -11.62 -13.01
C THR A 98 -20.72 -11.95 -13.61
N PHE A 99 -19.93 -12.69 -12.86
CA PHE A 99 -18.57 -13.12 -13.20
C PHE A 99 -18.44 -14.63 -13.07
N LYS A 100 -17.31 -15.18 -13.50
CA LYS A 100 -16.99 -16.61 -13.35
C LYS A 100 -15.91 -16.79 -12.30
N SER A 101 -16.15 -17.73 -11.37
CA SER A 101 -15.14 -18.16 -10.41
C SER A 101 -13.91 -18.73 -11.13
N ILE A 102 -12.73 -18.36 -10.65
CA ILE A 102 -11.48 -18.96 -11.16
C ILE A 102 -11.27 -20.40 -10.72
N LEU A 103 -12.04 -20.87 -9.71
CA LEU A 103 -11.92 -22.23 -9.21
C LEU A 103 -12.50 -23.26 -10.20
N ASP A 104 -13.71 -23.01 -10.68
CA ASP A 104 -14.48 -24.02 -11.44
C ASP A 104 -15.33 -23.42 -12.58
N GLY A 105 -15.28 -22.10 -12.78
CA GLY A 105 -16.08 -21.39 -13.79
C GLY A 105 -17.54 -21.18 -13.40
N SER A 106 -17.94 -21.52 -12.18
CA SER A 106 -19.30 -21.25 -11.69
C SER A 106 -19.58 -19.74 -11.66
N PRO A 107 -20.82 -19.31 -11.94
CA PRO A 107 -21.16 -17.90 -11.88
C PRO A 107 -21.25 -17.41 -10.43
N TYR A 108 -20.76 -16.19 -10.17
CA TYR A 108 -21.01 -15.44 -8.95
C TYR A 108 -21.36 -13.99 -9.26
N THR A 109 -21.96 -13.30 -8.32
CA THR A 109 -22.43 -11.92 -8.47
C THR A 109 -21.77 -11.03 -7.43
N VAL A 110 -21.41 -9.81 -7.84
CA VAL A 110 -21.00 -8.76 -6.89
C VAL A 110 -22.24 -7.95 -6.54
N GLU A 111 -22.66 -8.08 -5.27
CA GLU A 111 -23.86 -7.42 -4.78
C GLU A 111 -23.57 -5.95 -4.42
N LYS A 112 -24.60 -5.11 -4.60
CA LYS A 112 -24.47 -3.67 -4.33
C LYS A 112 -24.16 -3.36 -2.87
N GLU A 113 -24.70 -4.17 -1.97
CA GLU A 113 -24.57 -4.05 -0.51
C GLU A 113 -23.13 -4.33 -0.04
N ASP A 114 -22.36 -5.11 -0.81
CA ASP A 114 -20.96 -5.49 -0.52
C ASP A 114 -19.95 -4.58 -1.24
N ASP A 115 -20.42 -3.61 -2.04
CA ASP A 115 -19.57 -2.66 -2.75
C ASP A 115 -19.51 -1.31 -2.02
N SER A 116 -18.32 -0.76 -1.85
CA SER A 116 -18.12 0.57 -1.28
C SER A 116 -18.54 1.72 -2.23
N GLU A 117 -18.85 1.40 -3.50
CA GLU A 117 -19.31 2.34 -4.53
C GLU A 117 -20.61 1.87 -5.16
N SER A 118 -21.73 2.38 -4.69
CA SER A 118 -23.06 1.94 -5.12
C SER A 118 -23.58 2.61 -6.39
N ASP A 119 -23.00 3.73 -6.83
CA ASP A 119 -23.51 4.51 -7.96
C ASP A 119 -23.29 3.78 -9.30
N LEU A 120 -22.28 2.91 -9.40
CA LEU A 120 -22.00 2.13 -10.60
C LEU A 120 -23.17 1.19 -10.96
N TYR A 121 -23.89 0.71 -9.95
CA TYR A 121 -25.04 -0.20 -10.15
C TYR A 121 -26.23 0.46 -10.86
N ALA A 122 -26.31 1.79 -10.87
CA ALA A 122 -27.31 2.52 -11.69
C ALA A 122 -27.00 2.44 -13.20
N HIS A 123 -25.80 1.98 -13.58
CA HIS A 123 -25.37 1.85 -14.97
C HIS A 123 -25.35 0.42 -15.50
N LEU A 124 -25.98 -0.53 -14.77
CA LEU A 124 -26.07 -1.94 -15.22
C LEU A 124 -26.72 -2.02 -16.60
N GLY A 125 -26.10 -2.80 -17.51
CA GLY A 125 -26.52 -2.94 -18.89
C GLY A 125 -26.06 -1.79 -19.81
N ALA A 126 -25.53 -0.69 -19.28
CA ALA A 126 -24.92 0.36 -20.05
C ALA A 126 -23.41 0.11 -20.25
N SER A 127 -22.74 1.04 -20.93
CA SER A 127 -21.28 1.01 -21.07
C SER A 127 -20.70 2.35 -20.62
N LEU A 128 -19.60 2.30 -19.88
CA LEU A 128 -18.86 3.47 -19.39
C LEU A 128 -17.42 3.45 -19.92
N PRO A 129 -16.79 4.61 -20.14
CA PRO A 129 -15.38 4.65 -20.47
C PRO A 129 -14.54 3.83 -19.47
N THR A 130 -13.60 3.06 -19.98
CA THR A 130 -12.71 2.23 -19.13
C THR A 130 -12.01 3.08 -18.06
N ARG A 131 -11.65 4.32 -18.39
CA ARG A 131 -11.06 5.30 -17.47
C ARG A 131 -11.96 5.57 -16.26
N ASP A 132 -13.29 5.66 -16.46
CA ASP A 132 -14.23 5.88 -15.36
C ASP A 132 -14.27 4.67 -14.41
N LEU A 133 -14.18 3.46 -14.96
CA LEU A 133 -14.10 2.24 -14.13
C LEU A 133 -12.79 2.22 -13.31
N VAL A 134 -11.65 2.58 -13.91
CA VAL A 134 -10.38 2.72 -13.19
C VAL A 134 -10.50 3.76 -12.07
N GLN A 135 -11.12 4.90 -12.34
CA GLN A 135 -11.34 5.96 -11.34
C GLN A 135 -12.19 5.45 -10.17
N ARG A 136 -13.34 4.81 -10.44
CA ARG A 136 -14.24 4.24 -9.41
C ARG A 136 -13.56 3.15 -8.59
N MET A 137 -12.82 2.24 -9.25
CA MET A 137 -12.03 1.20 -8.59
C MET A 137 -11.03 1.80 -7.59
N MET A 138 -10.34 2.87 -7.96
CA MET A 138 -9.27 3.44 -7.15
C MET A 138 -9.78 4.41 -6.09
N VAL A 139 -10.64 5.35 -6.46
CA VAL A 139 -11.06 6.47 -5.60
C VAL A 139 -12.05 6.03 -4.52
N ARG A 140 -13.06 5.24 -4.91
CA ARG A 140 -14.11 4.71 -4.03
C ARG A 140 -13.98 3.22 -3.74
N SER A 141 -12.94 2.61 -4.29
CA SER A 141 -12.67 1.19 -4.08
C SER A 141 -13.75 0.23 -4.60
N SER A 142 -14.47 0.59 -5.70
CA SER A 142 -15.54 -0.25 -6.26
C SER A 142 -15.07 -1.68 -6.54
N ASN A 143 -15.78 -2.65 -6.00
CA ASN A 143 -15.57 -4.07 -6.25
C ASN A 143 -16.08 -4.45 -7.65
N LEU A 144 -17.23 -3.91 -8.05
CA LEU A 144 -17.80 -4.14 -9.38
C LEU A 144 -16.86 -3.66 -10.49
N ALA A 145 -16.36 -2.42 -10.40
CA ALA A 145 -15.38 -1.90 -11.36
C ALA A 145 -14.10 -2.73 -11.39
N THR A 146 -13.65 -3.23 -10.24
CA THR A 146 -12.47 -4.10 -10.13
C THR A 146 -12.65 -5.38 -10.93
N ASN A 147 -13.79 -6.04 -10.79
CA ASN A 147 -14.04 -7.32 -11.46
C ASN A 147 -14.17 -7.16 -12.98
N ILE A 148 -14.87 -6.11 -13.44
CA ILE A 148 -14.95 -5.78 -14.86
C ILE A 148 -13.55 -5.56 -15.45
N LEU A 149 -12.68 -4.84 -14.73
CA LEU A 149 -11.31 -4.57 -15.19
C LEU A 149 -10.44 -5.84 -15.16
N ILE A 150 -10.52 -6.67 -14.11
CA ILE A 150 -9.75 -7.93 -14.04
C ILE A 150 -10.17 -8.87 -15.18
N GLU A 151 -11.47 -8.99 -15.47
CA GLU A 151 -11.96 -9.82 -16.57
C GLU A 151 -11.42 -9.32 -17.93
N ALA A 152 -11.40 -7.98 -18.14
CA ALA A 152 -10.93 -7.39 -19.40
C ALA A 152 -9.41 -7.44 -19.58
N LEU A 153 -8.64 -7.32 -18.49
CA LEU A 153 -7.18 -7.24 -18.51
C LEU A 153 -6.51 -8.61 -18.45
N ASP A 154 -7.20 -9.61 -17.95
CA ASP A 154 -6.68 -10.92 -17.53
C ASP A 154 -5.74 -10.83 -16.30
N ALA A 155 -6.07 -11.56 -15.24
CA ALA A 155 -5.27 -11.61 -14.02
C ALA A 155 -3.83 -12.09 -14.27
N SER A 156 -3.60 -12.95 -15.27
CA SER A 156 -2.25 -13.41 -15.66
C SER A 156 -1.39 -12.25 -16.16
N SER A 157 -1.95 -11.31 -16.91
CA SER A 157 -1.23 -10.11 -17.38
C SER A 157 -0.84 -9.19 -16.21
N VAL A 158 -1.73 -9.05 -15.20
CA VAL A 158 -1.39 -8.33 -13.95
C VAL A 158 -0.21 -9.01 -13.25
N GLN A 159 -0.22 -10.34 -13.19
CA GLN A 159 0.83 -11.12 -12.55
C GLN A 159 2.18 -10.99 -13.28
N GLU A 160 2.19 -11.01 -14.62
CA GLU A 160 3.39 -10.77 -15.42
C GLU A 160 3.98 -9.38 -15.16
N THR A 161 3.12 -8.37 -15.08
CA THR A 161 3.54 -7.01 -14.74
C THR A 161 4.18 -6.95 -13.37
N LEU A 162 3.56 -7.52 -12.33
CA LEU A 162 4.12 -7.61 -10.99
C LEU A 162 5.50 -8.29 -10.98
N GLY A 163 5.63 -9.42 -11.66
CA GLY A 163 6.90 -10.14 -11.80
C GLY A 163 7.99 -9.29 -12.47
N SER A 164 7.64 -8.51 -13.50
CA SER A 164 8.58 -7.61 -14.20
C SER A 164 9.10 -6.47 -13.32
N LEU A 165 8.38 -6.11 -12.27
CA LEU A 165 8.73 -5.07 -11.29
C LEU A 165 9.47 -5.61 -10.07
N GLY A 166 9.63 -6.94 -9.97
CA GLY A 166 10.28 -7.60 -8.84
C GLY A 166 9.35 -7.85 -7.65
N CYS A 167 8.03 -7.66 -7.81
CA CYS A 167 7.02 -8.04 -6.82
C CYS A 167 6.84 -9.55 -6.86
N ARG A 168 7.46 -10.26 -5.91
CA ARG A 168 7.59 -11.73 -5.95
C ARG A 168 6.43 -12.46 -5.29
N ASP A 169 5.91 -11.88 -4.23
CA ASP A 169 4.93 -12.51 -3.34
C ASP A 169 3.52 -11.93 -3.51
N MET A 170 3.39 -10.77 -4.16
CA MET A 170 2.09 -10.20 -4.50
C MET A 170 1.43 -11.00 -5.60
N LYS A 171 0.17 -11.39 -5.35
CA LYS A 171 -0.66 -12.14 -6.31
C LYS A 171 -2.01 -11.46 -6.48
N VAL A 172 -2.40 -11.27 -7.74
CA VAL A 172 -3.74 -10.89 -8.15
C VAL A 172 -4.28 -12.04 -8.99
N LEU A 173 -5.06 -12.93 -8.38
CA LEU A 173 -5.51 -14.18 -8.99
C LEU A 173 -6.95 -14.11 -9.45
N ARG A 174 -7.82 -13.44 -8.71
CA ARG A 174 -9.26 -13.49 -8.86
C ARG A 174 -9.93 -12.12 -8.72
N GLY A 175 -11.16 -12.04 -9.18
CA GLY A 175 -12.06 -10.96 -8.84
C GLY A 175 -12.39 -10.91 -7.34
N VAL A 176 -12.95 -9.81 -6.89
CA VAL A 176 -13.47 -9.62 -5.54
C VAL A 176 -14.79 -10.39 -5.41
N GLU A 177 -15.13 -10.88 -4.23
CA GLU A 177 -16.37 -11.66 -3.94
C GLU A 177 -16.45 -13.03 -4.66
N ASP A 178 -15.37 -13.54 -5.24
CA ASP A 178 -15.28 -14.94 -5.70
C ASP A 178 -15.13 -15.87 -4.48
N THR A 179 -16.25 -16.15 -3.81
CA THR A 179 -16.28 -16.94 -2.58
C THR A 179 -15.76 -18.36 -2.77
N PRO A 180 -16.12 -19.12 -3.84
CA PRO A 180 -15.56 -20.46 -4.06
C PRO A 180 -14.03 -20.45 -4.13
N ALA A 181 -13.44 -19.51 -4.84
CA ALA A 181 -12.00 -19.38 -4.94
C ALA A 181 -11.36 -18.94 -3.61
N PHE A 182 -12.02 -18.04 -2.86
CA PHE A 182 -11.59 -17.62 -1.53
C PHE A 182 -11.51 -18.79 -0.56
N GLU A 183 -12.55 -19.61 -0.48
CA GLU A 183 -12.61 -20.79 0.39
C GLU A 183 -11.61 -21.87 0.00
N ALA A 184 -11.27 -21.96 -1.30
CA ALA A 184 -10.21 -22.84 -1.81
C ALA A 184 -8.79 -22.28 -1.58
N GLY A 185 -8.64 -21.12 -0.93
CA GLY A 185 -7.34 -20.50 -0.64
C GLY A 185 -6.70 -19.76 -1.83
N LEU A 186 -7.41 -19.58 -2.95
CA LEU A 186 -6.96 -18.83 -4.12
C LEU A 186 -7.13 -17.33 -3.89
N ASN A 187 -6.33 -16.76 -3.02
CA ASN A 187 -6.51 -15.39 -2.55
C ASN A 187 -5.58 -14.39 -3.24
N ASN A 188 -6.06 -13.16 -3.39
CA ASN A 188 -5.23 -12.01 -3.70
C ASN A 188 -4.42 -11.65 -2.45
N VAL A 189 -3.11 -11.74 -2.55
CA VAL A 189 -2.19 -11.51 -1.44
C VAL A 189 -1.13 -10.47 -1.80
N THR A 190 -0.50 -9.90 -0.79
CA THR A 190 0.59 -8.94 -0.96
C THR A 190 1.56 -8.99 0.21
N THR A 191 2.70 -8.29 0.05
CA THR A 191 3.62 -7.93 1.11
C THR A 191 3.78 -6.40 1.15
N ALA A 192 4.24 -5.86 2.27
CA ALA A 192 4.50 -4.42 2.35
C ALA A 192 5.63 -4.02 1.38
N ARG A 193 6.63 -4.88 1.20
CA ARG A 193 7.72 -4.67 0.23
C ARG A 193 7.20 -4.61 -1.20
N ASP A 194 6.36 -5.54 -1.62
CA ASP A 194 5.87 -5.57 -3.00
C ASP A 194 5.01 -4.37 -3.34
N LEU A 195 4.13 -3.93 -2.43
CA LEU A 195 3.38 -2.69 -2.61
C LEU A 195 4.28 -1.45 -2.65
N MET A 196 5.35 -1.42 -1.84
CA MET A 196 6.35 -0.35 -1.90
C MET A 196 7.04 -0.30 -3.26
N LEU A 197 7.48 -1.46 -3.79
CA LEU A 197 8.09 -1.57 -5.11
C LEU A 197 7.12 -1.15 -6.22
N LEU A 198 5.86 -1.55 -6.14
CA LEU A 198 4.81 -1.20 -7.09
C LEU A 198 4.55 0.32 -7.12
N LEU A 199 4.38 0.95 -5.95
CA LEU A 199 4.17 2.39 -5.85
C LEU A 199 5.40 3.18 -6.32
N HIS A 200 6.61 2.71 -5.99
CA HIS A 200 7.85 3.29 -6.49
C HIS A 200 7.93 3.21 -8.02
N ALA A 201 7.58 2.05 -8.61
CA ALA A 201 7.53 1.88 -10.07
C ALA A 201 6.52 2.83 -10.74
N ILE A 202 5.35 3.04 -10.13
CA ILE A 202 4.35 4.03 -10.61
C ILE A 202 4.94 5.44 -10.54
N HIS A 203 5.58 5.80 -9.42
CA HIS A 203 6.21 7.13 -9.26
C HIS A 203 7.26 7.40 -10.35
N GLU A 204 8.09 6.42 -10.66
CA GLU A 204 9.11 6.53 -11.70
C GLU A 204 8.55 6.41 -13.13
N GLY A 205 7.31 5.95 -13.30
CA GLY A 205 6.70 5.70 -14.59
C GLY A 205 7.30 4.48 -15.32
N ARG A 206 7.67 3.44 -14.57
CA ARG A 206 8.26 2.23 -15.16
C ARG A 206 7.31 1.53 -16.12
N GLY A 207 7.66 1.51 -17.40
CA GLY A 207 6.89 0.82 -18.44
C GLY A 207 5.63 1.54 -18.89
N VAL A 208 5.50 2.83 -18.58
CA VAL A 208 4.41 3.70 -19.04
C VAL A 208 4.94 5.10 -19.40
N SER A 209 4.16 5.86 -20.17
CA SER A 209 4.49 7.25 -20.49
C SER A 209 4.39 8.16 -19.26
N ALA A 210 5.00 9.36 -19.34
CA ALA A 210 4.85 10.39 -18.30
C ALA A 210 3.38 10.79 -18.10
N ALA A 211 2.58 10.84 -19.16
CA ALA A 211 1.16 11.17 -19.09
C ALA A 211 0.38 10.10 -18.31
N SER A 212 0.63 8.82 -18.58
CA SER A 212 0.02 7.70 -17.86
C SER A 212 0.44 7.67 -16.39
N ARG A 213 1.73 7.89 -16.09
CA ARG A 213 2.24 8.05 -14.72
C ARG A 213 1.48 9.14 -13.96
N ASP A 214 1.41 10.33 -14.55
CA ASP A 214 0.79 11.49 -13.91
C ASP A 214 -0.72 11.28 -13.70
N ALA A 215 -1.40 10.62 -14.63
CA ALA A 215 -2.80 10.24 -14.50
C ALA A 215 -3.03 9.22 -13.36
N MET A 216 -2.17 8.20 -13.23
CA MET A 216 -2.24 7.24 -12.12
C MET A 216 -2.00 7.90 -10.77
N ILE A 217 -1.01 8.78 -10.66
CA ILE A 217 -0.74 9.54 -9.44
C ILE A 217 -1.92 10.46 -9.10
N ALA A 218 -2.50 11.14 -10.09
CA ALA A 218 -3.69 11.97 -9.90
C ALA A 218 -4.89 11.14 -9.38
N THR A 219 -5.10 9.95 -9.94
CA THR A 219 -6.14 9.01 -9.49
C THR A 219 -5.91 8.56 -8.05
N LEU A 220 -4.68 8.19 -7.68
CA LEU A 220 -4.33 7.82 -6.30
C LEU A 220 -4.52 9.00 -5.32
N ARG A 221 -4.24 10.25 -5.75
CA ARG A 221 -4.45 11.46 -4.94
C ARG A 221 -5.92 11.83 -4.76
N ALA A 222 -6.80 11.34 -5.62
CA ALA A 222 -8.23 11.53 -5.52
C ALA A 222 -8.93 10.56 -4.57
N GLN A 223 -8.19 9.70 -3.86
CA GLN A 223 -8.73 8.76 -2.87
C GLN A 223 -9.63 9.47 -1.85
N GLU A 224 -10.83 8.93 -1.60
CA GLU A 224 -11.81 9.51 -0.66
C GLU A 224 -11.62 9.04 0.80
N PHE A 225 -10.96 7.90 1.05
CA PHE A 225 -10.75 7.34 2.41
C PHE A 225 -9.42 7.83 3.00
N ASN A 226 -9.41 9.02 3.61
CA ASN A 226 -8.20 9.73 4.02
C ASN A 226 -7.87 9.63 5.52
N ASP A 227 -8.43 8.66 6.23
CA ASP A 227 -8.38 8.52 7.68
C ASP A 227 -7.18 7.71 8.21
N LEU A 228 -6.24 7.28 7.34
CA LEU A 228 -5.08 6.46 7.68
C LEU A 228 -3.75 7.22 7.47
N ILE A 229 -2.92 6.86 6.49
CA ILE A 229 -1.64 7.55 6.23
C ILE A 229 -1.83 9.06 6.07
N PRO A 230 -2.82 9.57 5.31
CA PRO A 230 -3.03 11.01 5.20
C PRO A 230 -3.28 11.72 6.53
N ALA A 231 -3.95 11.07 7.48
CA ALA A 231 -4.21 11.62 8.80
C ALA A 231 -2.97 11.68 9.73
N GLY A 232 -1.88 11.02 9.34
CA GLY A 232 -0.61 11.02 10.07
C GLY A 232 0.40 12.07 9.58
N VAL A 233 0.19 12.68 8.40
CA VAL A 233 1.09 13.68 7.82
C VAL A 233 0.64 15.11 8.09
N GLY A 234 1.50 16.08 7.80
CA GLY A 234 1.18 17.51 7.99
C GLY A 234 0.01 17.99 7.12
N PRO A 235 -0.78 18.97 7.60
CA PRO A 235 -1.93 19.48 6.87
C PRO A 235 -1.57 19.95 5.45
N GLY A 236 -2.40 19.61 4.47
CA GLY A 236 -2.22 20.01 3.07
C GLY A 236 -1.14 19.25 2.32
N THR A 237 -0.49 18.25 2.94
CA THR A 237 0.46 17.38 2.26
C THR A 237 -0.27 16.49 1.26
N PRO A 238 0.09 16.51 -0.03
CA PRO A 238 -0.51 15.62 -1.01
C PRO A 238 -0.10 14.17 -0.75
N VAL A 239 -1.07 13.27 -0.74
CA VAL A 239 -0.86 11.82 -0.57
C VAL A 239 -1.55 11.09 -1.72
N ALA A 240 -0.80 10.29 -2.47
CA ALA A 240 -1.31 9.40 -3.49
C ALA A 240 -1.36 7.99 -2.89
N HIS A 241 -2.55 7.45 -2.61
CA HIS A 241 -2.64 6.23 -1.82
C HIS A 241 -3.83 5.32 -2.19
N LYS A 242 -3.78 4.10 -1.68
CA LYS A 242 -4.87 3.13 -1.75
C LYS A 242 -5.02 2.39 -0.45
N THR A 243 -6.21 2.49 0.14
CA THR A 243 -6.60 1.73 1.33
C THR A 243 -7.08 0.32 0.98
N GLY A 244 -7.02 -0.59 1.97
CA GLY A 244 -7.62 -1.91 1.90
C GLY A 244 -8.27 -2.29 3.23
N ARG A 245 -9.48 -2.88 3.19
CA ARG A 245 -10.18 -3.31 4.40
C ARG A 245 -11.02 -4.56 4.13
N ILE A 246 -10.90 -5.54 5.00
CA ILE A 246 -11.80 -6.67 5.24
C ILE A 246 -11.80 -6.96 6.75
N THR A 247 -12.59 -7.93 7.20
CA THR A 247 -12.59 -8.35 8.62
C THR A 247 -11.17 -8.69 9.09
N GLY A 248 -10.75 -8.10 10.21
CA GLY A 248 -9.43 -8.32 10.80
C GLY A 248 -8.25 -7.68 10.08
N ILE A 249 -8.49 -6.97 8.97
CA ILE A 249 -7.45 -6.39 8.09
C ILE A 249 -7.78 -4.93 7.78
N ARG A 250 -6.78 -4.06 7.92
CA ARG A 250 -6.81 -2.67 7.48
C ARG A 250 -5.44 -2.27 6.94
N HIS A 251 -5.39 -1.70 5.75
CA HIS A 251 -4.16 -1.40 5.03
C HIS A 251 -4.18 0.02 4.48
N ASP A 252 -2.99 0.61 4.34
CA ASP A 252 -2.79 1.77 3.49
C ASP A 252 -1.40 1.72 2.84
N ALA A 253 -1.33 2.06 1.55
CA ALA A 253 -0.11 2.09 0.76
C ALA A 253 -0.07 3.41 0.00
N ALA A 254 0.96 4.24 0.23
CA ALA A 254 1.00 5.63 -0.15
C ALA A 254 2.34 6.09 -0.72
N ILE A 255 2.27 7.05 -1.66
CA ILE A 255 3.35 7.95 -2.00
C ILE A 255 3.01 9.31 -1.38
N VAL A 256 3.83 9.78 -0.47
CA VAL A 256 3.64 11.06 0.22
C VAL A 256 4.54 12.12 -0.41
N TYR A 257 4.00 13.30 -0.67
CA TYR A 257 4.68 14.42 -1.33
C TYR A 257 4.86 15.60 -0.36
N PRO A 258 5.87 15.57 0.53
CA PRO A 258 6.14 16.71 1.40
C PRO A 258 6.55 17.93 0.58
N LYS A 259 6.29 19.13 1.13
CA LYS A 259 6.77 20.36 0.51
C LYS A 259 8.29 20.46 0.69
N ASP A 260 8.98 20.98 -0.31
CA ASP A 260 10.41 21.33 -0.29
C ASP A 260 11.38 20.14 -0.13
N ARG A 261 10.91 18.89 -0.35
CA ARG A 261 11.76 17.69 -0.40
C ARG A 261 11.22 16.63 -1.35
N SER A 262 12.05 15.62 -1.64
CA SER A 262 11.64 14.46 -2.41
C SER A 262 10.53 13.67 -1.73
N PRO A 263 9.64 13.03 -2.50
CA PRO A 263 8.61 12.14 -1.97
C PRO A 263 9.18 10.91 -1.25
N TYR A 264 8.33 10.23 -0.51
CA TYR A 264 8.62 8.90 0.04
C TYR A 264 7.44 7.97 -0.16
N VAL A 265 7.72 6.66 -0.18
CA VAL A 265 6.72 5.61 -0.16
C VAL A 265 6.59 5.09 1.27
N LEU A 266 5.35 4.93 1.74
CA LEU A 266 5.02 4.29 3.01
C LEU A 266 3.90 3.29 2.79
N VAL A 267 4.13 2.05 3.23
CA VAL A 267 3.12 0.98 3.25
C VAL A 267 2.99 0.47 4.67
N VAL A 268 1.77 0.42 5.17
CA VAL A 268 1.45 -0.19 6.47
C VAL A 268 0.31 -1.19 6.26
N LEU A 269 0.60 -2.45 6.49
CA LEU A 269 -0.37 -3.55 6.40
C LEU A 269 -0.62 -4.11 7.79
N THR A 270 -1.89 -4.39 8.12
CA THR A 270 -2.24 -4.94 9.43
C THR A 270 -3.12 -6.20 9.30
N ARG A 271 -2.97 -7.14 10.24
CA ARG A 271 -3.80 -8.35 10.34
C ARG A 271 -4.03 -8.74 11.80
N GLY A 272 -5.20 -9.34 12.08
CA GLY A 272 -5.53 -9.87 13.40
C GLY A 272 -6.13 -8.83 14.36
N PHE A 273 -6.62 -7.70 13.85
CA PHE A 273 -7.31 -6.70 14.65
C PHE A 273 -8.82 -6.93 14.67
N ASP A 274 -9.38 -7.20 15.84
CA ASP A 274 -10.84 -7.26 16.02
C ASP A 274 -11.48 -5.88 15.89
N ASP A 275 -10.77 -4.82 16.33
CA ASP A 275 -11.18 -3.43 16.17
C ASP A 275 -10.44 -2.74 15.01
N SER A 276 -11.20 -2.41 13.99
CA SER A 276 -10.69 -1.69 12.81
C SER A 276 -10.15 -0.29 13.15
N GLU A 277 -10.67 0.37 14.20
CA GLU A 277 -10.16 1.68 14.63
C GLU A 277 -8.80 1.55 15.33
N ALA A 278 -8.58 0.50 16.12
CA ALA A 278 -7.27 0.21 16.69
C ALA A 278 -6.21 -0.01 15.59
N ALA A 279 -6.53 -0.77 14.54
CA ALA A 279 -5.66 -0.92 13.38
C ALA A 279 -5.38 0.44 12.70
N GLY A 280 -6.41 1.28 12.51
CA GLY A 280 -6.26 2.63 11.97
C GLY A 280 -5.37 3.53 12.81
N ALA A 281 -5.47 3.44 14.14
CA ALA A 281 -4.66 4.22 15.06
C ALA A 281 -3.16 3.89 14.92
N VAL A 282 -2.81 2.62 14.79
CA VAL A 282 -1.42 2.19 14.56
C VAL A 282 -0.89 2.70 13.22
N ILE A 283 -1.69 2.62 12.14
CA ILE A 283 -1.29 3.14 10.82
C ILE A 283 -1.02 4.66 10.89
N ARG A 284 -1.93 5.43 11.49
CA ARG A 284 -1.76 6.89 11.68
C ARG A 284 -0.52 7.24 12.50
N GLU A 285 -0.25 6.46 13.53
CA GLU A 285 0.92 6.68 14.37
C GLU A 285 2.22 6.42 13.62
N ILE A 286 2.33 5.30 12.91
CA ILE A 286 3.50 4.98 12.07
C ILE A 286 3.68 6.09 11.02
N SER A 287 2.60 6.52 10.37
CA SER A 287 2.63 7.62 9.41
C SER A 287 3.17 8.91 10.03
N ARG A 288 2.71 9.29 11.22
CA ARG A 288 3.19 10.47 11.95
C ARG A 288 4.66 10.34 12.35
N THR A 289 5.09 9.16 12.76
CA THR A 289 6.48 8.86 13.12
C THR A 289 7.39 9.04 11.92
N VAL A 290 7.05 8.47 10.77
CA VAL A 290 7.79 8.65 9.50
C VAL A 290 7.78 10.11 9.07
N TRP A 291 6.62 10.77 9.10
CA TRP A 291 6.51 12.20 8.77
C TRP A 291 7.42 13.08 9.60
N THR A 292 7.49 12.85 10.92
CA THR A 292 8.36 13.60 11.83
C THR A 292 9.82 13.37 11.49
N HIS A 293 10.23 12.12 11.25
CA HIS A 293 11.59 11.75 10.88
C HIS A 293 12.02 12.46 9.59
N VAL A 294 11.26 12.34 8.52
CA VAL A 294 11.64 12.91 7.21
C VAL A 294 11.69 14.44 7.21
N ASN A 295 10.95 15.11 8.09
CA ASN A 295 10.98 16.58 8.19
C ASN A 295 12.06 17.10 9.17
N GLN A 296 12.61 16.26 10.05
CA GLN A 296 13.73 16.61 10.92
C GLN A 296 15.09 16.49 10.20
N GLU A 297 15.16 15.66 9.15
CA GLU A 297 16.38 15.44 8.35
C GLU A 297 16.49 16.41 7.15
N SER A 298 15.57 17.36 7.00
CA SER A 298 15.71 18.40 5.97
C SER A 298 16.89 19.30 6.32
N PRO A 299 17.84 19.55 5.38
CA PRO A 299 19.05 20.33 5.60
C PRO A 299 18.75 21.79 5.90
#